data_069372a72db19b9eb4009353bebd39c5
#
_entry.id   069372a72db19b9eb4009353bebd39c5
#
_cell.length_a   1.000
_cell.length_b   1.000
_cell.length_c   1.000
_cell.angle_alpha   90.00
_cell.angle_beta   90.00
_cell.angle_gamma   90.00
#
_symmetry.space_group_name_H-M   'P 1'
#
loop_
_entity.id
_entity.type
_entity.pdbx_description
1 polymer ?
#
loop_
_entity_poly.entity_id
_entity_poly.type
_entity_poly.pdbx_seq_one_letter_code
_entity_poly.pdbx_strand_id
1 'polypeptide(L)'
;MKKQYDVVIIGAGVVGSAIARELSRYKLSIAVLEKNLDVCNETSGRNSAVVHGGFANPTGSLKAKCCVEGNKIMDQLAEELDFPFKRCGKVLVGNTPEDMEQLERTMKQGAVNGCTGLEMIDEKKLHELVPAVVGKFAMWSKNSGIMDPFLYTVALAENAHANGVDFFFDHKVTAITRENELYYLHTEHGDVCTRWVVNAAGLGAKQISDLLGLTGYRVIGSRSN
;
A
#
# COMPACT_ATOMS: atom_id res chain seq x y z
N MET A 1 -34.53 -1.01 7.66
CA MET A 1 -33.69 -0.33 8.67
C MET A 1 -32.36 -0.05 8.03
N LYS A 2 -31.86 1.19 8.11
CA LYS A 2 -30.48 1.49 7.66
C LYS A 2 -29.52 0.67 8.52
N LYS A 3 -28.62 -0.13 7.90
CA LYS A 3 -27.63 -0.93 8.64
C LYS A 3 -26.59 0.04 9.21
N GLN A 4 -26.40 0.03 10.52
CA GLN A 4 -25.42 0.87 11.20
C GLN A 4 -24.16 0.06 11.44
N TYR A 5 -23.00 0.66 11.13
CA TYR A 5 -21.66 0.10 11.36
C TYR A 5 -20.91 0.90 12.41
N ASP A 6 -19.94 0.28 13.06
CA ASP A 6 -18.97 1.01 13.89
C ASP A 6 -17.98 1.75 12.99
N VAL A 7 -17.50 1.11 11.92
CA VAL A 7 -16.53 1.68 10.99
C VAL A 7 -16.98 1.43 9.54
N VAL A 8 -16.92 2.48 8.72
CA VAL A 8 -17.01 2.37 7.26
C VAL A 8 -15.70 2.83 6.64
N ILE A 9 -15.15 1.98 5.77
CA ILE A 9 -13.93 2.24 5.00
C ILE A 9 -14.35 2.58 3.56
N ILE A 10 -13.85 3.69 3.01
CA ILE A 10 -14.12 4.09 1.64
C ILE A 10 -12.93 3.72 0.76
N GLY A 11 -13.14 2.77 -0.14
CA GLY A 11 -12.16 2.23 -1.09
C GLY A 11 -11.65 0.84 -0.73
N ALA A 12 -11.76 -0.11 -1.66
CA ALA A 12 -11.28 -1.49 -1.56
C ALA A 12 -9.96 -1.71 -2.33
N GLY A 13 -9.08 -0.70 -2.35
CA GLY A 13 -7.69 -0.88 -2.73
C GLY A 13 -6.90 -1.55 -1.62
N VAL A 14 -5.59 -1.82 -1.84
CA VAL A 14 -4.71 -2.51 -0.87
C VAL A 14 -4.76 -1.90 0.53
N VAL A 15 -4.82 -0.57 0.64
CA VAL A 15 -4.85 0.11 1.95
C VAL A 15 -6.17 -0.14 2.67
N GLY A 16 -7.32 0.04 1.98
CA GLY A 16 -8.64 -0.20 2.58
C GLY A 16 -8.85 -1.65 2.97
N SER A 17 -8.44 -2.60 2.11
CA SER A 17 -8.53 -4.03 2.38
C SER A 17 -7.61 -4.46 3.55
N ALA A 18 -6.40 -3.89 3.65
CA ALA A 18 -5.51 -4.15 4.78
C ALA A 18 -6.07 -3.60 6.11
N ILE A 19 -6.64 -2.39 6.09
CA ILE A 19 -7.29 -1.81 7.27
C ILE A 19 -8.51 -2.64 7.67
N ALA A 20 -9.33 -3.06 6.71
CA ALA A 20 -10.49 -3.92 6.96
C ALA A 20 -10.09 -5.24 7.63
N ARG A 21 -9.04 -5.91 7.10
CA ARG A 21 -8.47 -7.13 7.70
C ARG A 21 -7.97 -6.88 9.12
N GLU A 22 -7.24 -5.82 9.35
CA GLU A 22 -6.69 -5.55 10.70
C GLU A 22 -7.80 -5.23 11.70
N LEU A 23 -8.81 -4.44 11.31
CA LEU A 23 -9.94 -4.10 12.17
C LEU A 23 -10.86 -5.30 12.42
N SER A 24 -10.93 -6.30 11.52
CA SER A 24 -11.74 -7.51 11.71
C SER A 24 -11.30 -8.38 12.90
N ARG A 25 -10.13 -8.12 13.47
CA ARG A 25 -9.65 -8.76 14.72
C ARG A 25 -10.40 -8.28 15.97
N TYR A 26 -11.16 -7.20 15.85
CA TYR A 26 -11.88 -6.59 16.97
C TYR A 26 -13.38 -6.85 16.84
N LYS A 27 -14.11 -6.73 17.95
CA LYS A 27 -15.58 -6.84 17.97
C LYS A 27 -16.21 -5.56 17.42
N LEU A 28 -16.04 -5.32 16.15
CA LEU A 28 -16.56 -4.16 15.41
C LEU A 28 -17.42 -4.64 14.24
N SER A 29 -18.50 -3.93 13.97
CA SER A 29 -19.23 -4.05 12.71
C SER A 29 -18.57 -3.14 11.67
N ILE A 30 -18.06 -3.73 10.58
CA ILE A 30 -17.22 -3.02 9.59
C ILE A 30 -17.82 -3.20 8.21
N ALA A 31 -17.84 -2.10 7.43
CA ALA A 31 -18.16 -2.16 6.01
C ALA A 31 -17.08 -1.46 5.18
N VAL A 32 -16.88 -1.96 3.97
CA VAL A 32 -16.06 -1.34 2.93
C VAL A 32 -16.97 -0.95 1.78
N LEU A 33 -16.94 0.33 1.36
CA LEU A 33 -17.65 0.83 0.19
C LEU A 33 -16.66 1.05 -0.95
N GLU A 34 -16.84 0.35 -2.06
CA GLU A 34 -16.02 0.48 -3.27
C GLU A 34 -16.89 0.95 -4.43
N LYS A 35 -16.42 1.95 -5.18
CA LYS A 35 -17.13 2.53 -6.33
C LYS A 35 -17.12 1.62 -7.57
N ASN A 36 -16.14 0.73 -7.66
CA ASN A 36 -16.01 -0.22 -8.77
C ASN A 36 -16.69 -1.55 -8.42
N LEU A 37 -16.77 -2.43 -9.41
CA LEU A 37 -17.42 -3.74 -9.29
C LEU A 37 -16.55 -4.77 -8.57
N ASP A 38 -15.28 -4.44 -8.25
CA ASP A 38 -14.35 -5.36 -7.60
C ASP A 38 -13.25 -4.59 -6.87
N VAL A 39 -12.47 -5.29 -6.04
CA VAL A 39 -11.28 -4.76 -5.37
C VAL A 39 -10.16 -4.45 -6.36
N CYS A 40 -9.19 -3.65 -5.96
CA CYS A 40 -7.92 -3.46 -6.69
C CYS A 40 -8.02 -2.80 -8.09
N ASN A 41 -9.14 -2.22 -8.45
CA ASN A 41 -9.38 -1.70 -9.81
C ASN A 41 -8.61 -0.41 -10.18
N GLU A 42 -8.00 0.26 -9.21
CA GLU A 42 -7.25 1.51 -9.40
C GLU A 42 -5.73 1.31 -9.23
N THR A 43 -5.05 2.21 -8.53
CA THR A 43 -3.59 2.24 -8.35
C THR A 43 -3.02 0.94 -7.77
N SER A 44 -3.76 0.25 -6.91
CA SER A 44 -3.30 -1.00 -6.28
C SER A 44 -3.01 -2.12 -7.28
N GLY A 45 -3.76 -2.20 -8.39
CA GLY A 45 -3.54 -3.16 -9.47
C GLY A 45 -2.68 -2.63 -10.63
N ARG A 46 -2.18 -1.38 -10.54
CA ARG A 46 -1.47 -0.71 -11.63
C ARG A 46 -0.18 -0.08 -11.15
N ASN A 47 0.73 -0.90 -10.65
CA ASN A 47 2.03 -0.51 -10.12
C ASN A 47 3.12 -1.49 -10.55
N SER A 48 4.36 -1.25 -10.13
CA SER A 48 5.52 -2.07 -10.52
C SER A 48 5.65 -3.37 -9.71
N ALA A 49 4.74 -3.68 -8.82
CA ALA A 49 4.75 -4.89 -7.99
C ALA A 49 5.97 -5.05 -7.05
N VAL A 50 6.78 -4.01 -6.90
CA VAL A 50 8.01 -4.07 -6.11
C VAL A 50 7.73 -3.87 -4.62
N VAL A 51 8.15 -4.83 -3.82
CA VAL A 51 8.25 -4.70 -2.36
C VAL A 51 9.58 -4.03 -2.02
N HIS A 52 9.51 -2.71 -1.77
CA HIS A 52 10.68 -1.88 -1.53
C HIS A 52 11.29 -2.11 -0.15
N GLY A 53 12.63 -2.03 -0.05
CA GLY A 53 13.36 -2.11 1.22
C GLY A 53 13.33 -0.83 2.07
N GLY A 54 12.88 0.30 1.52
CA GLY A 54 12.78 1.58 2.25
C GLY A 54 14.04 2.47 2.20
N PHE A 55 15.12 2.02 1.58
CA PHE A 55 16.42 2.70 1.57
C PHE A 55 16.43 4.07 0.86
N ALA A 56 15.59 4.24 -0.18
CA ALA A 56 15.55 5.47 -0.98
C ALA A 56 14.57 6.54 -0.44
N ASN A 57 13.84 6.24 0.63
CA ASN A 57 12.88 7.19 1.19
C ASN A 57 13.57 8.16 2.16
N PRO A 58 13.13 9.43 2.23
CA PRO A 58 13.69 10.40 3.17
C PRO A 58 13.65 9.89 4.61
N THR A 59 14.80 9.97 5.29
CA THR A 59 14.93 9.55 6.68
C THR A 59 13.95 10.29 7.59
N GLY A 60 13.34 9.58 8.53
CA GLY A 60 12.34 10.10 9.46
C GLY A 60 10.93 10.24 8.87
N SER A 61 10.74 10.00 7.56
CA SER A 61 9.42 10.03 6.96
C SER A 61 8.60 8.79 7.31
N LEU A 62 7.27 8.96 7.39
CA LEU A 62 6.34 7.84 7.56
C LEU A 62 6.50 6.81 6.43
N LYS A 63 6.79 7.29 5.20
CA LYS A 63 7.03 6.42 4.05
C LYS A 63 8.25 5.50 4.26
N ALA A 64 9.36 6.03 4.80
CA ALA A 64 10.53 5.22 5.12
C ALA A 64 10.19 4.14 6.16
N LYS A 65 9.55 4.56 7.26
CA LYS A 65 9.12 3.65 8.33
C LYS A 65 8.20 2.54 7.82
N CYS A 66 7.12 2.90 7.13
CA CYS A 66 6.15 1.92 6.61
C CYS A 66 6.78 0.98 5.56
N CYS A 67 7.69 1.46 4.70
CA CYS A 67 8.39 0.59 3.75
C CYS A 67 9.27 -0.44 4.46
N VAL A 68 10.02 -0.04 5.49
CA VAL A 68 10.91 -0.95 6.24
C VAL A 68 10.09 -1.98 7.03
N GLU A 69 9.09 -1.53 7.76
CA GLU A 69 8.23 -2.41 8.57
C GLU A 69 7.40 -3.34 7.70
N GLY A 70 6.77 -2.83 6.63
CA GLY A 70 6.01 -3.64 5.69
C GLY A 70 6.87 -4.68 4.98
N ASN A 71 8.11 -4.33 4.60
CA ASN A 71 9.03 -5.28 4.01
C ASN A 71 9.34 -6.46 4.94
N LYS A 72 9.51 -6.20 6.25
CA LYS A 72 9.86 -7.24 7.23
C LYS A 72 8.76 -8.29 7.42
N ILE A 73 7.50 -7.89 7.32
CA ILE A 73 6.35 -8.78 7.55
C ILE A 73 5.86 -9.48 6.28
N MET A 74 6.43 -9.15 5.11
CA MET A 74 5.87 -9.60 3.83
C MET A 74 5.92 -11.12 3.63
N ASP A 75 6.98 -11.80 4.09
CA ASP A 75 7.07 -13.27 4.00
C ASP A 75 5.95 -13.93 4.82
N GLN A 76 5.76 -13.46 6.06
CA GLN A 76 4.69 -13.97 6.94
C GLN A 76 3.31 -13.72 6.33
N LEU A 77 3.07 -12.51 5.78
CA LEU A 77 1.80 -12.20 5.13
C LEU A 77 1.54 -13.05 3.88
N ALA A 78 2.59 -13.31 3.11
CA ALA A 78 2.47 -14.16 1.91
C ALA A 78 2.12 -15.61 2.27
N GLU A 79 2.69 -16.13 3.37
CA GLU A 79 2.35 -17.45 3.89
C GLU A 79 0.93 -17.48 4.48
N GLU A 80 0.55 -16.48 5.30
CA GLU A 80 -0.77 -16.41 5.94
C GLU A 80 -1.93 -16.27 4.93
N LEU A 81 -1.70 -15.55 3.83
CA LEU A 81 -2.74 -15.16 2.87
C LEU A 81 -2.62 -15.87 1.52
N ASP A 82 -1.60 -16.72 1.34
CA ASP A 82 -1.36 -17.53 0.14
C ASP A 82 -1.36 -16.71 -1.17
N PHE A 83 -0.60 -15.61 -1.20
CA PHE A 83 -0.41 -14.83 -2.42
C PHE A 83 1.03 -14.92 -2.94
N PRO A 84 1.26 -14.83 -4.27
CA PRO A 84 2.58 -14.92 -4.86
C PRO A 84 3.51 -13.77 -4.41
N PHE A 85 4.59 -14.13 -3.74
CA PHE A 85 5.66 -13.23 -3.33
C PHE A 85 7.02 -13.88 -3.51
N LYS A 86 8.01 -13.12 -3.99
CA LYS A 86 9.39 -13.59 -4.15
C LYS A 86 10.40 -12.53 -3.75
N ARG A 87 11.30 -12.84 -2.82
CA ARG A 87 12.48 -12.03 -2.52
C ARG A 87 13.56 -12.25 -3.58
N CYS A 88 13.44 -11.56 -4.70
CA CYS A 88 14.41 -11.64 -5.79
C CYS A 88 15.55 -10.60 -5.67
N GLY A 89 15.48 -9.72 -4.70
CA GLY A 89 16.38 -8.59 -4.56
C GLY A 89 16.14 -7.48 -5.58
N LYS A 90 16.92 -6.42 -5.45
CA LYS A 90 16.95 -5.28 -6.38
C LYS A 90 18.36 -4.73 -6.45
N VAL A 91 18.84 -4.40 -7.64
CA VAL A 91 20.13 -3.74 -7.86
C VAL A 91 19.93 -2.30 -8.31
N LEU A 92 20.75 -1.39 -7.80
CA LEU A 92 20.93 -0.03 -8.30
C LEU A 92 22.32 0.02 -8.91
N VAL A 93 22.38 0.18 -10.21
CA VAL A 93 23.61 0.05 -10.99
C VAL A 93 24.32 1.40 -11.11
N GLY A 94 25.65 1.38 -11.05
CA GLY A 94 26.51 2.54 -11.28
C GLY A 94 27.67 2.24 -12.23
N ASN A 95 28.12 3.28 -12.92
CA ASN A 95 29.20 3.21 -13.91
C ASN A 95 30.28 4.28 -13.70
N THR A 96 29.98 5.35 -12.97
CA THR A 96 30.84 6.52 -12.78
C THR A 96 31.20 6.71 -11.31
N PRO A 97 32.27 7.47 -10.98
CA PRO A 97 32.58 7.82 -9.60
C PRO A 97 31.41 8.52 -8.87
N GLU A 98 30.66 9.38 -9.58
CA GLU A 98 29.50 10.09 -9.05
C GLU A 98 28.38 9.10 -8.68
N ASP A 99 28.16 8.06 -9.50
CA ASP A 99 27.22 6.98 -9.17
C ASP A 99 27.65 6.26 -7.89
N MET A 100 28.95 5.98 -7.73
CA MET A 100 29.49 5.32 -6.53
C MET A 100 29.14 6.14 -5.27
N GLU A 101 29.44 7.43 -5.28
CA GLU A 101 29.11 8.31 -4.16
C GLU A 101 27.59 8.35 -3.88
N GLN A 102 26.77 8.36 -4.92
CA GLN A 102 25.31 8.35 -4.77
C GLN A 102 24.81 7.04 -4.15
N LEU A 103 25.36 5.91 -4.58
CA LEU A 103 24.99 4.59 -4.02
C LEU A 103 25.44 4.45 -2.56
N GLU A 104 26.63 4.93 -2.22
CA GLU A 104 27.10 4.97 -0.82
C GLU A 104 26.22 5.86 0.07
N ARG A 105 25.82 7.03 -0.41
CA ARG A 105 24.85 7.90 0.29
C ARG A 105 23.53 7.20 0.50
N THR A 106 23.01 6.52 -0.55
CA THR A 106 21.75 5.77 -0.49
C THR A 106 21.85 4.60 0.50
N MET A 107 22.97 3.90 0.52
CA MET A 107 23.21 2.81 1.47
C MET A 107 23.26 3.30 2.92
N LYS A 108 23.96 4.41 3.19
CA LYS A 108 24.01 5.06 4.52
C LYS A 108 22.59 5.50 4.96
N GLN A 109 21.85 6.14 4.06
CA GLN A 109 20.44 6.51 4.32
C GLN A 109 19.58 5.29 4.64
N GLY A 110 19.73 4.21 3.87
CA GLY A 110 19.02 2.95 4.11
C GLY A 110 19.34 2.36 5.48
N ALA A 111 20.61 2.35 5.90
CA ALA A 111 21.00 1.88 7.23
C ALA A 111 20.35 2.71 8.34
N VAL A 112 20.32 4.06 8.20
CA VAL A 112 19.64 4.96 9.16
C VAL A 112 18.13 4.71 9.19
N ASN A 113 17.51 4.37 8.04
CA ASN A 113 16.10 4.00 7.96
C ASN A 113 15.79 2.63 8.57
N GLY A 114 16.80 1.84 8.95
CA GLY A 114 16.65 0.49 9.48
C GLY A 114 16.52 -0.61 8.44
N CYS A 115 16.93 -0.32 7.19
CA CYS A 115 17.00 -1.34 6.13
C CYS A 115 18.14 -2.32 6.42
N THR A 116 17.91 -3.59 6.15
CA THR A 116 18.90 -4.66 6.24
C THR A 116 19.17 -5.27 4.86
N GLY A 117 20.29 -5.99 4.71
CA GLY A 117 20.61 -6.68 3.46
C GLY A 117 20.99 -5.74 2.31
N LEU A 118 21.57 -4.57 2.60
CA LEU A 118 22.17 -3.68 1.61
C LEU A 118 23.67 -4.01 1.48
N GLU A 119 24.15 -4.19 0.27
CA GLU A 119 25.53 -4.55 -0.02
C GLU A 119 26.02 -3.86 -1.31
N MET A 120 27.25 -3.33 -1.29
CA MET A 120 27.93 -2.92 -2.51
C MET A 120 28.54 -4.15 -3.18
N ILE A 121 28.28 -4.33 -4.46
CA ILE A 121 28.75 -5.46 -5.26
C ILE A 121 29.53 -4.95 -6.48
N ASP A 122 30.53 -5.74 -6.90
CA ASP A 122 31.31 -5.50 -8.10
C ASP A 122 30.59 -5.95 -9.38
N GLU A 123 31.23 -5.68 -10.52
CA GLU A 123 30.73 -6.05 -11.84
C GLU A 123 30.51 -7.56 -11.97
N LYS A 124 31.42 -8.38 -11.46
CA LYS A 124 31.33 -9.84 -11.53
C LYS A 124 30.06 -10.32 -10.80
N LYS A 125 29.88 -9.86 -9.57
CA LYS A 125 28.70 -10.24 -8.76
C LYS A 125 27.39 -9.71 -9.34
N LEU A 126 27.43 -8.50 -9.89
CA LEU A 126 26.29 -7.92 -10.61
C LEU A 126 25.88 -8.81 -11.80
N HIS A 127 26.85 -9.23 -12.60
CA HIS A 127 26.61 -10.08 -13.78
C HIS A 127 26.12 -11.48 -13.41
N GLU A 128 26.61 -12.05 -12.30
CA GLU A 128 26.09 -13.31 -11.76
C GLU A 128 24.61 -13.21 -11.36
N LEU A 129 24.20 -12.09 -10.75
CA LEU A 129 22.83 -11.88 -10.28
C LEU A 129 21.87 -11.51 -11.42
N VAL A 130 22.32 -10.65 -12.33
CA VAL A 130 21.51 -10.10 -13.43
C VAL A 130 22.34 -10.07 -14.71
N PRO A 131 22.48 -11.18 -15.43
CA PRO A 131 23.36 -11.29 -16.61
C PRO A 131 23.08 -10.28 -17.74
N ALA A 132 21.84 -9.81 -17.85
CA ALA A 132 21.44 -8.84 -18.89
C ALA A 132 21.78 -7.38 -18.56
N VAL A 133 22.23 -7.11 -17.32
CA VAL A 133 22.52 -5.74 -16.88
C VAL A 133 24.00 -5.43 -17.07
N VAL A 134 24.28 -4.28 -17.70
CA VAL A 134 25.64 -3.75 -17.85
C VAL A 134 25.90 -2.70 -16.78
N GLY A 135 26.99 -2.87 -16.01
CA GLY A 135 27.39 -1.92 -14.98
C GLY A 135 28.70 -2.36 -14.33
N LYS A 136 29.47 -1.39 -13.80
CA LYS A 136 30.76 -1.65 -13.15
C LYS A 136 30.61 -2.08 -11.68
N PHE A 137 29.53 -1.65 -11.04
CA PHE A 137 29.20 -1.95 -9.65
C PHE A 137 27.73 -1.70 -9.40
N ALA A 138 27.20 -2.17 -8.27
CA ALA A 138 25.85 -1.87 -7.87
C ALA A 138 25.67 -1.90 -6.34
N MET A 139 24.66 -1.23 -5.84
CA MET A 139 24.10 -1.50 -4.53
C MET A 139 23.02 -2.57 -4.67
N TRP A 140 23.20 -3.70 -4.00
CA TRP A 140 22.24 -4.79 -3.95
C TRP A 140 21.41 -4.73 -2.68
N SER A 141 20.09 -4.63 -2.84
CA SER A 141 19.11 -4.76 -1.76
C SER A 141 18.52 -6.16 -1.76
N LYS A 142 19.07 -7.06 -0.95
CA LYS A 142 18.70 -8.48 -0.87
C LYS A 142 17.23 -8.67 -0.48
N ASN A 143 16.73 -7.81 0.41
CA ASN A 143 15.40 -7.91 0.99
C ASN A 143 14.29 -7.25 0.15
N SER A 144 14.62 -6.64 -0.97
CA SER A 144 13.60 -6.24 -1.95
C SER A 144 13.01 -7.46 -2.65
N GLY A 145 11.75 -7.36 -3.08
CA GLY A 145 11.08 -8.46 -3.73
C GLY A 145 10.01 -7.98 -4.70
N ILE A 146 9.34 -8.92 -5.30
CA ILE A 146 8.16 -8.70 -6.14
C ILE A 146 6.99 -9.53 -5.63
N MET A 147 5.77 -9.04 -5.79
CA MET A 147 4.54 -9.74 -5.47
C MET A 147 3.53 -9.57 -6.58
N ASP A 148 2.46 -10.35 -6.57
CA ASP A 148 1.27 -10.02 -7.33
C ASP A 148 0.40 -9.04 -6.52
N PRO A 149 0.33 -7.74 -6.89
CA PRO A 149 -0.40 -6.74 -6.11
C PRO A 149 -1.90 -6.93 -6.20
N PHE A 150 -2.40 -7.56 -7.26
CA PHE A 150 -3.80 -7.87 -7.42
C PHE A 150 -4.21 -9.00 -6.47
N LEU A 151 -3.54 -10.15 -6.54
CA LEU A 151 -3.81 -11.28 -5.66
C LEU A 151 -3.58 -10.93 -4.18
N TYR A 152 -2.58 -10.13 -3.86
CA TYR A 152 -2.38 -9.63 -2.50
C TYR A 152 -3.58 -8.81 -1.99
N THR A 153 -4.13 -7.92 -2.83
CA THR A 153 -5.30 -7.10 -2.44
C THR A 153 -6.56 -7.96 -2.30
N VAL A 154 -6.75 -8.92 -3.21
CA VAL A 154 -7.85 -9.91 -3.14
C VAL A 154 -7.77 -10.71 -1.85
N ALA A 155 -6.60 -11.28 -1.55
CA ALA A 155 -6.39 -12.09 -0.34
C ALA A 155 -6.67 -11.32 0.96
N LEU A 156 -6.28 -10.03 1.01
CA LEU A 156 -6.61 -9.15 2.13
C LEU A 156 -8.11 -8.95 2.29
N ALA A 157 -8.82 -8.70 1.18
CA ALA A 157 -10.26 -8.45 1.19
C ALA A 157 -11.04 -9.73 1.54
N GLU A 158 -10.70 -10.87 0.95
CA GLU A 158 -11.30 -12.17 1.24
C GLU A 158 -11.11 -12.56 2.71
N ASN A 159 -9.89 -12.38 3.24
CA ASN A 159 -9.64 -12.64 4.65
C ASN A 159 -10.46 -11.73 5.57
N ALA A 160 -10.57 -10.43 5.25
CA ALA A 160 -11.42 -9.51 5.99
C ALA A 160 -12.91 -9.94 5.92
N HIS A 161 -13.39 -10.31 4.75
CA HIS A 161 -14.76 -10.77 4.55
C HIS A 161 -15.05 -12.06 5.32
N ALA A 162 -14.16 -13.03 5.27
CA ALA A 162 -14.26 -14.27 6.04
C ALA A 162 -14.33 -14.04 7.57
N ASN A 163 -13.76 -12.90 8.02
CA ASN A 163 -13.81 -12.46 9.42
C ASN A 163 -14.94 -11.44 9.70
N GLY A 164 -15.97 -11.37 8.83
CA GLY A 164 -17.22 -10.66 9.10
C GLY A 164 -17.28 -9.21 8.61
N VAL A 165 -16.34 -8.75 7.80
CA VAL A 165 -16.42 -7.44 7.14
C VAL A 165 -17.36 -7.52 5.92
N ASP A 166 -18.31 -6.59 5.83
CA ASP A 166 -19.19 -6.46 4.68
C ASP A 166 -18.49 -5.64 3.57
N PHE A 167 -18.42 -6.16 2.36
CA PHE A 167 -17.96 -5.43 1.18
C PHE A 167 -19.15 -5.08 0.27
N PHE A 168 -19.24 -3.80 -0.09
CA PHE A 168 -20.25 -3.28 -1.01
C PHE A 168 -19.56 -2.71 -2.24
N PHE A 169 -19.66 -3.41 -3.34
CA PHE A 169 -19.18 -2.98 -4.65
C PHE A 169 -20.22 -2.16 -5.38
N ASP A 170 -19.81 -1.34 -6.36
CA ASP A 170 -20.68 -0.38 -7.04
C ASP A 170 -21.34 0.64 -6.08
N HIS A 171 -20.71 0.89 -4.95
CA HIS A 171 -21.20 1.80 -3.91
C HIS A 171 -20.34 3.07 -3.84
N LYS A 172 -20.43 3.90 -4.89
CA LYS A 172 -19.75 5.20 -4.92
C LYS A 172 -20.37 6.14 -3.90
N VAL A 173 -19.56 6.61 -2.95
CA VAL A 173 -19.96 7.64 -2.00
C VAL A 173 -20.03 8.99 -2.72
N THR A 174 -21.23 9.58 -2.76
CA THR A 174 -21.53 10.84 -3.46
C THR A 174 -21.70 12.03 -2.52
N ALA A 175 -22.12 11.78 -1.27
CA ALA A 175 -22.23 12.78 -0.22
C ALA A 175 -22.00 12.13 1.15
N ILE A 176 -21.57 12.93 2.13
CA ILE A 176 -21.45 12.51 3.52
C ILE A 176 -22.11 13.60 4.38
N THR A 177 -23.08 13.21 5.20
CA THR A 177 -23.70 14.10 6.20
C THR A 177 -23.39 13.59 7.60
N ARG A 178 -23.46 14.47 8.59
CA ARG A 178 -23.25 14.12 10.01
C ARG A 178 -24.44 14.58 10.84
N GLU A 179 -25.05 13.65 11.55
CA GLU A 179 -26.15 13.92 12.46
C GLU A 179 -25.99 13.10 13.74
N ASN A 180 -26.16 13.70 14.90
CA ASN A 180 -26.12 13.02 16.21
C ASN A 180 -24.92 12.08 16.38
N GLU A 181 -23.70 12.57 16.11
CA GLU A 181 -22.44 11.81 16.21
C GLU A 181 -22.26 10.66 15.20
N LEU A 182 -23.17 10.50 14.25
CA LEU A 182 -23.11 9.51 13.19
C LEU A 182 -22.89 10.16 11.84
N TYR A 183 -22.14 9.47 11.00
CA TYR A 183 -21.96 9.79 9.59
C TYR A 183 -22.93 8.98 8.74
N TYR A 184 -23.53 9.62 7.76
CA TYR A 184 -24.38 9.02 6.74
C TYR A 184 -23.67 9.14 5.40
N LEU A 185 -23.22 8.03 4.85
CA LEU A 185 -22.59 7.96 3.54
C LEU A 185 -23.66 7.66 2.51
N HIS A 186 -23.90 8.59 1.60
CA HIS A 186 -24.91 8.49 0.56
C HIS A 186 -24.32 7.85 -0.69
N THR A 187 -25.00 6.82 -1.21
CA THR A 187 -24.67 6.11 -2.46
C THR A 187 -25.92 5.99 -3.33
N GLU A 188 -25.73 5.61 -4.60
CA GLU A 188 -26.87 5.35 -5.50
C GLU A 188 -27.70 4.13 -5.06
N HIS A 189 -27.14 3.23 -4.24
CA HIS A 189 -27.80 2.04 -3.72
C HIS A 189 -28.34 2.21 -2.29
N GLY A 190 -28.35 3.45 -1.79
CA GLY A 190 -28.86 3.78 -0.46
C GLY A 190 -27.77 4.28 0.50
N ASP A 191 -28.20 4.60 1.71
CA ASP A 191 -27.35 5.20 2.71
C ASP A 191 -26.77 4.17 3.66
N VAL A 192 -25.51 4.36 4.03
CA VAL A 192 -24.81 3.59 5.07
C VAL A 192 -24.49 4.51 6.24
N CYS A 193 -24.83 4.10 7.47
CA CYS A 193 -24.63 4.86 8.69
C CYS A 193 -23.47 4.29 9.51
N THR A 194 -22.62 5.15 10.07
CA THR A 194 -21.46 4.72 10.85
C THR A 194 -21.01 5.74 11.90
N ARG A 195 -20.26 5.28 12.90
CA ARG A 195 -19.58 6.14 13.88
C ARG A 195 -18.27 6.69 13.35
N TRP A 196 -17.53 5.89 12.59
CA TRP A 196 -16.19 6.24 12.08
C TRP A 196 -16.09 6.02 10.59
N VAL A 197 -15.50 6.98 9.90
CA VAL A 197 -15.20 6.91 8.47
C VAL A 197 -13.70 6.84 8.28
N VAL A 198 -13.24 5.84 7.55
CA VAL A 198 -11.85 5.71 7.11
C VAL A 198 -11.80 6.03 5.62
N ASN A 199 -11.07 7.09 5.26
CA ASN A 199 -10.86 7.47 3.87
C ASN A 199 -9.64 6.74 3.31
N ALA A 200 -9.86 5.67 2.56
CA ALA A 200 -8.85 4.89 1.84
C ALA A 200 -9.03 4.98 0.31
N ALA A 201 -9.64 6.06 -0.18
CA ALA A 201 -10.06 6.24 -1.58
C ALA A 201 -8.91 6.57 -2.56
N GLY A 202 -7.65 6.35 -2.18
CA GLY A 202 -6.48 6.52 -3.07
C GLY A 202 -6.44 7.92 -3.70
N LEU A 203 -6.41 8.01 -5.03
CA LEU A 203 -6.43 9.29 -5.74
C LEU A 203 -7.73 10.09 -5.54
N GLY A 204 -8.82 9.44 -5.16
CA GLY A 204 -10.10 10.06 -4.81
C GLY A 204 -10.17 10.57 -3.36
N ALA A 205 -9.15 10.36 -2.53
CA ALA A 205 -9.18 10.71 -1.11
C ALA A 205 -9.46 12.19 -0.85
N LYS A 206 -8.96 13.09 -1.70
CA LYS A 206 -9.26 14.53 -1.62
C LYS A 206 -10.76 14.81 -1.81
N GLN A 207 -11.39 14.17 -2.81
CA GLN A 207 -12.82 14.34 -3.07
C GLN A 207 -13.67 13.89 -1.88
N ILE A 208 -13.34 12.74 -1.28
CA ILE A 208 -14.02 12.26 -0.08
C ILE A 208 -13.85 13.24 1.10
N SER A 209 -12.66 13.79 1.29
CA SER A 209 -12.44 14.80 2.35
C SER A 209 -13.20 16.08 2.11
N ASP A 210 -13.34 16.50 0.86
CA ASP A 210 -14.14 17.68 0.49
C ASP A 210 -15.63 17.51 0.85
N LEU A 211 -16.17 16.30 0.75
CA LEU A 211 -17.55 15.99 1.17
C LEU A 211 -17.77 16.21 2.68
N LEU A 212 -16.69 16.21 3.47
CA LEU A 212 -16.69 16.49 4.91
C LEU A 212 -16.27 17.94 5.25
N GLY A 213 -16.02 18.78 4.23
CA GLY A 213 -15.49 20.13 4.43
C GLY A 213 -14.03 20.18 4.93
N LEU A 214 -13.32 19.06 4.89
CA LEU A 214 -11.92 18.98 5.30
C LEU A 214 -11.02 19.46 4.16
N THR A 215 -10.50 20.67 4.30
CA THR A 215 -9.58 21.30 3.35
C THR A 215 -8.15 21.32 3.92
N GLY A 216 -7.16 21.55 3.08
CA GLY A 216 -5.78 21.78 3.55
C GLY A 216 -4.72 20.79 3.08
N TYR A 217 -5.09 19.75 2.30
CA TYR A 217 -4.13 18.89 1.64
C TYR A 217 -4.48 18.64 0.18
N ARG A 218 -3.49 18.21 -0.59
CA ARG A 218 -3.65 17.81 -2.00
C ARG A 218 -3.23 16.38 -2.18
N VAL A 219 -3.92 15.67 -3.04
CA VAL A 219 -3.47 14.38 -3.58
C VAL A 219 -2.90 14.65 -4.95
N ILE A 220 -1.60 14.39 -5.13
CA ILE A 220 -0.89 14.59 -6.39
C ILE A 220 -0.56 13.21 -6.93
N GLY A 221 -1.21 12.83 -8.02
CA GLY A 221 -0.84 11.63 -8.77
C GLY A 221 0.48 11.86 -9.49
N SER A 222 1.43 10.92 -9.34
CA SER A 222 2.62 10.88 -10.18
C SER A 222 2.60 9.62 -11.04
N ARG A 223 3.02 9.76 -12.32
CA ARG A 223 3.31 8.60 -13.17
C ARG A 223 4.80 8.32 -13.05
N SER A 224 5.18 7.08 -12.77
CA SER A 224 6.54 6.61 -13.05
C SER A 224 6.63 6.32 -14.54
N ASN A 225 7.60 6.95 -15.19
CA ASN A 225 7.94 6.63 -16.58
C ASN A 225 8.68 5.29 -16.64
#